data_52e046abd180ea1203e84967ed6393ed
#
_entry.id   52e046abd180ea1203e84967ed6393ed
#
_cell.length_a   1.000
_cell.length_b   1.000
_cell.length_c   1.000
_cell.angle_alpha   90.00
_cell.angle_beta   90.00
_cell.angle_gamma   90.00
#
_symmetry.space_group_name_H-M   'P 1'
#
loop_
_entity.id
_entity.type
_entity.pdbx_description
1 polymer ?
#
loop_
_entity_poly.entity_id
_entity_poly.type
_entity_poly.pdbx_seq_one_letter_code
_entity_poly.pdbx_strand_id
1 'polypeptide(L)' 'MTDKKHSPIPTTDVEYVRIMQKLQAKHDNLFEKIVFAQREDKDDIAKSHACELVVVREMMKLDKHELFKKVNE' A
#
# COMPACT_ATOMS: atom_id res chain seq x y z
N MET A 1 21.14 -22.10 10.80
CA MET A 1 20.96 -21.68 10.69
C MET A 1 20.88 -21.26 10.52
N THR A 2 20.75 -21.19 10.69
CA THR A 2 20.65 -20.58 10.58
C THR A 2 20.48 -19.74 10.42
N ASP A 3 20.58 -19.59 10.63
CA ASP A 3 20.37 -18.72 10.56
C ASP A 3 20.41 -17.94 10.22
N LYS A 4 20.63 -17.92 10.19
CA LYS A 4 20.70 -17.22 9.97
C LYS A 4 20.60 -16.52 9.62
N LYS A 5 20.75 -16.43 9.57
CA LYS A 5 20.66 -15.90 9.39
C LYS A 5 20.28 -15.17 9.31
N HIS A 6 20.30 -14.84 9.44
CA HIS A 6 19.93 -14.15 9.50
C HIS A 6 19.85 -13.26 9.26
N SER A 7 19.68 -13.25 9.03
CA SER A 7 19.62 -12.32 8.61
C SER A 7 19.46 -11.31 9.01
N PRO A 8 19.81 -11.10 8.77
CA PRO A 8 20.05 -9.93 9.37
C PRO A 8 19.08 -8.89 9.29
N ILE A 9 18.95 -8.15 8.37
CA ILE A 9 18.03 -7.08 8.51
C ILE A 9 16.68 -7.54 8.11
N PRO A 10 15.90 -7.91 9.08
CA PRO A 10 14.57 -8.43 8.83
C PRO A 10 13.70 -7.42 8.14
N THR A 11 14.02 -6.17 8.30
CA THR A 11 13.26 -5.12 7.66
C THR A 11 13.41 -5.13 6.16
N THR A 12 14.26 -5.95 5.62
CA THR A 12 14.43 -5.97 4.19
C THR A 12 13.29 -6.69 3.52
N ASP A 13 13.20 -7.99 3.68
CA ASP A 13 12.23 -8.75 2.90
C ASP A 13 10.90 -8.93 3.62
N VAL A 14 10.93 -9.30 4.87
CA VAL A 14 9.71 -9.56 5.62
C VAL A 14 8.88 -8.28 5.79
N GLU A 15 9.56 -7.19 6.18
CA GLU A 15 8.87 -5.92 6.35
C GLU A 15 8.33 -5.39 5.03
N TYR A 16 9.12 -5.53 3.97
CA TYR A 16 8.70 -5.09 2.66
C TYR A 16 7.42 -5.82 2.21
N VAL A 17 7.42 -7.15 2.33
CA VAL A 17 6.27 -7.94 1.96
C VAL A 17 5.05 -7.54 2.78
N ARG A 18 5.25 -7.34 4.08
CA ARG A 18 4.16 -6.95 4.96
C ARG A 18 3.57 -5.60 4.57
N ILE A 19 4.43 -4.63 4.27
CA ILE A 19 3.98 -3.31 3.83
C ILE A 19 3.24 -3.42 2.51
N MET A 20 3.76 -4.19 1.57
CA MET A 20 3.09 -4.36 0.28
C MET A 20 1.74 -5.03 0.42
N GLN A 21 1.62 -6.00 1.31
CA GLN A 21 0.34 -6.65 1.56
C GLN A 21 -0.68 -5.67 2.12
N LYS A 22 -0.25 -4.79 3.03
CA LYS A 22 -1.13 -3.77 3.58
C LYS A 22 -1.55 -2.77 2.51
N LEU A 23 -0.62 -2.38 1.66
CA LEU A 23 -0.94 -1.46 0.57
C LEU A 23 -1.91 -2.09 -0.42
N GLN A 24 -1.71 -3.36 -0.73
CA GLN A 24 -2.60 -4.07 -1.64
C GLN A 24 -4.02 -4.16 -1.06
N ALA A 25 -4.12 -4.48 0.23
CA ALA A 25 -5.41 -4.56 0.89
C ALA A 25 -6.10 -3.20 0.88
N LYS A 26 -5.35 -2.14 1.15
CA LYS A 26 -5.89 -0.80 1.13
C LYS A 26 -6.33 -0.40 -0.28
N HIS A 27 -5.52 -0.76 -1.28
CA HIS A 27 -5.85 -0.51 -2.67
C HIS A 27 -7.20 -1.16 -3.04
N ASP A 28 -7.36 -2.42 -2.72
CA ASP A 28 -8.57 -3.15 -3.04
C ASP A 28 -9.78 -2.57 -2.32
N ASN A 29 -9.60 -2.21 -1.06
CA ASN A 29 -10.65 -1.61 -0.25
C ASN A 29 -11.11 -0.27 -0.84
N LEU A 30 -10.14 0.58 -1.20
CA LEU A 30 -10.45 1.88 -1.80
C LEU A 30 -11.15 1.70 -3.14
N PHE A 31 -10.69 0.74 -3.92
CA PHE A 31 -11.30 0.49 -5.23
C PHE A 31 -12.78 0.10 -5.07
N GLU A 32 -13.08 -0.78 -4.12
CA GLU A 32 -14.46 -1.17 -3.85
C GLU A 32 -15.31 0.01 -3.41
N LYS A 33 -14.73 0.87 -2.57
CA LYS A 33 -15.42 2.06 -2.11
C LYS A 33 -15.73 3.02 -3.25
N ILE A 34 -14.81 3.16 -4.20
CA ILE A 34 -15.02 4.00 -5.37
C ILE A 34 -16.17 3.45 -6.21
N VAL A 35 -16.15 2.16 -6.47
CA VAL A 35 -17.21 1.52 -7.27
C VAL A 35 -18.56 1.70 -6.59
N PHE A 36 -18.60 1.47 -5.27
CA PHE A 36 -19.83 1.64 -4.52
C PHE A 36 -20.35 3.07 -4.57
N ALA A 37 -19.44 4.04 -4.38
CA ALA A 37 -19.83 5.44 -4.40
C ALA A 37 -20.34 5.86 -5.78
N GLN A 38 -19.74 5.33 -6.85
CA GLN A 38 -20.21 5.63 -8.20
C GLN A 38 -21.61 5.06 -8.45
N ARG A 39 -21.90 3.88 -7.90
CA ARG A 39 -23.22 3.30 -8.02
C ARG A 39 -24.28 4.13 -7.31
N GLU A 40 -23.88 4.80 -6.24
CA GLU A 40 -24.79 5.63 -5.44
C GLU A 40 -24.81 7.09 -5.92
N ASP A 41 -24.15 7.38 -7.03
CA ASP A 41 -24.03 8.73 -7.57
C ASP A 41 -23.38 9.70 -6.58
N LYS A 42 -22.45 9.20 -5.79
CA LYS A 42 -21.71 10.02 -4.83
C LYS A 42 -20.32 10.33 -5.36
N ASP A 43 -20.28 11.15 -6.38
CA ASP A 43 -19.02 11.46 -7.08
C ASP A 43 -17.98 12.10 -6.19
N ASP A 44 -18.40 12.95 -5.25
CA ASP A 44 -17.47 13.61 -4.34
C ASP A 44 -16.73 12.58 -3.48
N ILE A 45 -17.46 11.59 -2.98
CA ILE A 45 -16.87 10.53 -2.19
C ILE A 45 -15.95 9.67 -3.06
N ALA A 46 -16.40 9.36 -4.26
CA ALA A 46 -15.59 8.59 -5.20
C ALA A 46 -14.29 9.30 -5.51
N LYS A 47 -14.33 10.61 -5.73
CA LYS A 47 -13.13 11.39 -6.01
C LYS A 47 -12.17 11.39 -4.82
N SER A 48 -12.71 11.51 -3.61
CA SER A 48 -11.89 11.49 -2.41
C SER A 48 -11.14 10.17 -2.30
N HIS A 49 -11.83 9.07 -2.49
CA HIS A 49 -11.19 7.75 -2.45
C HIS A 49 -10.22 7.56 -3.61
N ALA A 50 -10.52 8.13 -4.77
CA ALA A 50 -9.63 8.04 -5.92
C ALA A 50 -8.30 8.75 -5.64
N CYS A 51 -8.33 9.88 -4.96
CA CYS A 51 -7.10 10.58 -4.57
C CYS A 51 -6.25 9.72 -3.66
N GLU A 52 -6.88 9.09 -2.67
CA GLU A 52 -6.16 8.17 -1.79
C GLU A 52 -5.60 6.97 -2.57
N LEU A 53 -6.38 6.47 -3.51
CA LEU A 53 -5.94 5.34 -4.32
C LEU A 53 -4.70 5.68 -5.14
N VAL A 54 -4.65 6.89 -5.69
CA VAL A 54 -3.46 7.33 -6.42
C VAL A 54 -2.23 7.33 -5.52
N VAL A 55 -2.36 7.81 -4.29
CA VAL A 55 -1.26 7.80 -3.34
C VAL A 55 -0.80 6.38 -3.06
N VAL A 56 -1.75 5.48 -2.81
CA VAL A 56 -1.42 4.08 -2.55
C VAL A 56 -0.71 3.45 -3.74
N ARG A 57 -1.19 3.71 -4.95
CA ARG A 57 -0.57 3.19 -6.16
C ARG A 57 0.85 3.71 -6.34
N GLU A 58 1.06 4.98 -6.05
CA GLU A 58 2.40 5.56 -6.16
C GLU A 58 3.35 4.89 -5.18
N MET A 59 2.90 4.63 -3.96
CA MET A 59 3.71 3.93 -2.99
C MET A 59 4.03 2.52 -3.43
N MET A 60 3.08 1.84 -4.07
CA MET A 60 3.29 0.48 -4.55
C MET A 60 4.29 0.39 -5.69
N LYS A 61 4.52 1.50 -6.39
CA LYS A 61 5.51 1.55 -7.48
C LYS A 61 6.93 1.78 -6.99
N LEU A 62 7.08 2.21 -5.75
CA LEU A 62 8.40 2.49 -5.20
C LEU A 62 9.17 1.20 -4.96
N ASP A 63 10.49 1.25 -5.11
CA ASP A 63 11.28 0.10 -4.76
C ASP A 63 11.35 -0.01 -3.24
N LYS A 64 11.95 -1.09 -2.77
CA LYS A 64 12.01 -1.40 -1.33
C LYS A 64 12.63 -0.26 -0.52
N HIS A 65 13.72 0.27 -1.01
CA HIS A 65 14.44 1.32 -0.31
C HIS A 65 13.60 2.60 -0.20
N GLU A 66 13.02 3.00 -1.31
CA GLU A 66 12.20 4.21 -1.34
C GLU A 66 10.94 4.04 -0.49
N LEU A 67 10.36 2.87 -0.51
CA LEU A 67 9.16 2.59 0.26
C LEU A 67 9.42 2.71 1.76
N PHE A 68 10.53 2.14 2.23
CA PHE A 68 10.91 2.23 3.64
C PHE A 68 11.12 3.68 4.05
N LYS A 69 11.73 4.45 3.18
CA LYS A 69 11.97 5.86 3.43
C LYS A 69 10.64 6.62 3.60
N LYS A 70 9.70 6.36 2.72
CA LYS A 70 8.37 6.99 2.77
C LYS A 70 7.62 6.63 4.03
N VAL A 71 7.61 5.38 4.38
CA VAL A 71 6.86 4.88 5.54
C VAL A 71 7.41 5.47 6.83
N ASN A 72 8.69 5.77 6.87
CA ASN A 72 9.34 6.27 8.08
C ASN A 72 9.45 7.80 8.12
N GLU A 73 8.85 8.49 7.19
CA GLU A 73 8.82 9.95 7.23
C GLU A 73 7.94 10.51 8.37
#